data_c3df363d00e0f60b3ba454578f5d18ed
#
_entry.id   c3df363d00e0f60b3ba454578f5d18ed
#
_cell.length_a   1.000
_cell.length_b   1.000
_cell.length_c   1.000
_cell.angle_alpha   90.00
_cell.angle_beta   90.00
_cell.angle_gamma   90.00
#
_symmetry.space_group_name_H-M   'P 1'
#
loop_
_entity.id
_entity.type
_entity.pdbx_description
1 polymer ?
#
loop_
_entity_poly.entity_id
_entity_poly.type
_entity_poly.pdbx_seq_one_letter_code
_entity_poly.pdbx_strand_id
1 'polypeptide(L)'
;IYGLLMPADCDLASQEAVNIDQLKTLPMILSDQTFSGHQDLDWFGSDYSVFHVVATYNLIYNATFLVEHGIGYALCLDRLVNTKGRNLTFRPITPELSVDLYIVTKKYQTLSPAAGAFYRYLKEQVIC
;
A
#
# COMPACT_ATOMS: atom_id res chain seq x y z
N ILE A 1 3.93 4.01 5.56
CA ILE A 1 4.92 4.07 4.47
C ILE A 1 4.51 3.17 3.33
N TYR A 2 4.95 3.51 2.12
CA TYR A 2 4.82 2.64 0.94
C TYR A 2 5.89 1.57 0.90
N GLY A 3 5.54 0.44 0.29
CA GLY A 3 6.44 -0.66 0.05
C GLY A 3 5.87 -1.67 -0.94
N LEU A 4 6.61 -2.73 -1.14
CA LEU A 4 6.20 -3.86 -1.96
C LEU A 4 5.74 -5.04 -1.12
N LEU A 5 4.57 -5.53 -1.43
CA LEU A 5 4.12 -6.86 -1.04
C LEU A 5 4.64 -7.86 -2.08
N MET A 6 5.31 -8.90 -1.63
CA MET A 6 6.01 -9.86 -2.47
C MET A 6 5.94 -11.27 -1.89
N PRO A 7 6.22 -12.33 -2.69
CA PRO A 7 6.43 -13.66 -2.16
C PRO A 7 7.58 -13.68 -1.15
N ALA A 8 7.40 -14.38 -0.02
CA ALA A 8 8.41 -14.44 1.03
C ALA A 8 9.69 -15.19 0.63
N ASP A 9 9.60 -16.01 -0.41
CA ASP A 9 10.68 -16.84 -0.95
C ASP A 9 11.37 -16.24 -2.19
N CYS A 10 11.02 -15.00 -2.58
CA CYS A 10 11.70 -14.33 -3.69
C CYS A 10 13.01 -13.65 -3.24
N ASP A 11 13.92 -13.43 -4.19
CA ASP A 11 15.24 -12.84 -3.92
C ASP A 11 15.15 -11.45 -3.27
N LEU A 12 14.17 -10.64 -3.65
CA LEU A 12 13.95 -9.31 -3.10
C LEU A 12 13.55 -9.36 -1.61
N ALA A 13 12.96 -10.46 -1.15
CA ALA A 13 12.55 -10.63 0.24
C ALA A 13 13.73 -10.67 1.22
N SER A 14 14.95 -10.93 0.73
CA SER A 14 16.18 -10.89 1.54
C SER A 14 16.70 -9.48 1.81
N GLN A 15 16.24 -8.48 1.05
CA GLN A 15 16.61 -7.08 1.24
C GLN A 15 15.84 -6.46 2.41
N GLU A 16 16.44 -5.49 3.09
CA GLU A 16 15.75 -4.72 4.13
C GLU A 16 14.76 -3.71 3.54
N ALA A 17 15.08 -3.15 2.37
CA ALA A 17 14.25 -2.22 1.60
C ALA A 17 14.48 -2.41 0.10
N VAL A 18 13.50 -2.04 -0.70
CA VAL A 18 13.57 -2.09 -2.18
C VAL A 18 13.82 -0.69 -2.71
N ASN A 19 14.87 -0.54 -3.53
CA ASN A 19 15.15 0.73 -4.17
C ASN A 19 14.06 1.06 -5.20
N ILE A 20 13.65 2.32 -5.23
CA ILE A 20 12.59 2.80 -6.12
C ILE A 20 12.90 2.52 -7.60
N ASP A 21 14.16 2.57 -8.00
CA ASP A 21 14.55 2.28 -9.39
C ASP A 21 14.38 0.79 -9.75
N GLN A 22 14.42 -0.12 -8.79
CA GLN A 22 14.15 -1.54 -9.03
C GLN A 22 12.69 -1.77 -9.46
N LEU A 23 11.75 -0.92 -9.01
CA LEU A 23 10.33 -1.04 -9.38
C LEU A 23 10.09 -0.98 -10.88
N LYS A 24 10.95 -0.24 -11.62
CA LYS A 24 10.84 -0.09 -13.06
C LYS A 24 11.13 -1.40 -13.83
N THR A 25 11.81 -2.32 -13.19
CA THR A 25 12.21 -3.62 -13.80
C THR A 25 11.31 -4.78 -13.39
N LEU A 26 10.37 -4.53 -12.45
CA LEU A 26 9.51 -5.57 -11.89
C LEU A 26 8.13 -5.59 -12.54
N PRO A 27 7.47 -6.76 -12.61
CA PRO A 27 6.04 -6.83 -12.95
C PRO A 27 5.23 -6.25 -11.80
N MET A 28 4.67 -5.05 -11.99
CA MET A 28 4.01 -4.28 -10.94
C MET A 28 2.50 -4.51 -10.92
N ILE A 29 1.95 -4.63 -9.73
CA ILE A 29 0.52 -4.62 -9.45
C ILE A 29 0.21 -3.34 -8.69
N LEU A 30 -0.56 -2.43 -9.30
CA LEU A 30 -0.82 -1.10 -8.78
C LEU A 30 -2.28 -0.94 -8.36
N SER A 31 -2.57 -0.03 -7.44
CA SER A 31 -3.96 0.32 -7.17
C SER A 31 -4.56 1.08 -8.36
N ASP A 32 -5.85 0.86 -8.63
CA ASP A 32 -6.57 1.60 -9.69
C ASP A 32 -6.49 3.11 -9.48
N GLN A 33 -6.50 3.57 -8.25
CA GLN A 33 -6.39 4.99 -7.90
C GLN A 33 -5.02 5.55 -8.29
N THR A 34 -3.97 4.79 -8.01
CA THR A 34 -2.59 5.15 -8.38
C THR A 34 -2.45 5.16 -9.90
N PHE A 35 -2.90 4.10 -10.57
CA PHE A 35 -2.78 3.95 -12.02
C PHE A 35 -3.59 4.98 -12.80
N SER A 36 -4.76 5.38 -12.30
CA SER A 36 -5.64 6.37 -12.92
C SER A 36 -5.19 7.82 -12.68
N GLY A 37 -4.07 8.05 -12.01
CA GLY A 37 -3.56 9.40 -11.73
C GLY A 37 -4.40 10.18 -10.70
N HIS A 38 -5.26 9.52 -9.95
CA HIS A 38 -6.07 10.15 -8.90
C HIS A 38 -5.32 10.35 -7.58
N GLN A 39 -4.12 9.80 -7.47
CA GLN A 39 -3.18 10.07 -6.38
C GLN A 39 -1.95 10.72 -6.97
N ASP A 40 -1.66 11.94 -6.54
CA ASP A 40 -0.41 12.64 -6.83
C ASP A 40 0.74 11.92 -6.12
N LEU A 41 1.18 10.82 -6.71
CA LEU A 41 2.45 10.21 -6.35
C LEU A 41 3.55 10.94 -7.13
N ASP A 42 3.76 12.21 -6.81
CA ASP A 42 4.74 13.11 -7.44
C ASP A 42 6.17 12.56 -7.48
N TRP A 43 6.43 11.57 -6.67
CA TRP A 43 7.73 10.93 -6.55
C TRP A 43 8.14 10.08 -7.77
N PHE A 44 7.21 9.75 -8.68
CA PHE A 44 7.50 9.12 -9.99
C PHE A 44 7.40 10.10 -11.16
N GLY A 45 7.16 11.39 -10.91
CA GLY A 45 7.05 12.40 -11.96
C GLY A 45 5.81 12.24 -12.84
N SER A 46 4.71 11.74 -12.28
CA SER A 46 3.40 11.56 -12.97
C SER A 46 3.41 10.62 -14.19
N ASP A 47 4.53 10.00 -14.52
CA ASP A 47 4.63 9.09 -15.67
C ASP A 47 4.68 7.63 -15.23
N TYR A 48 3.50 7.02 -15.13
CA TYR A 48 3.36 5.60 -14.81
C TYR A 48 3.75 4.66 -15.95
N SER A 49 4.00 5.20 -17.15
CA SER A 49 4.44 4.41 -18.31
C SER A 49 5.83 3.78 -18.12
N VAL A 50 6.59 4.26 -17.14
CA VAL A 50 7.89 3.69 -16.76
C VAL A 50 7.77 2.33 -16.09
N PHE A 51 6.58 1.95 -15.61
CA PHE A 51 6.34 0.68 -14.93
C PHE A 51 5.78 -0.37 -15.86
N HIS A 52 6.27 -1.59 -15.69
CA HIS A 52 5.65 -2.77 -16.29
C HIS A 52 4.45 -3.20 -15.45
N VAL A 53 3.28 -2.58 -15.66
CA VAL A 53 2.04 -2.90 -14.93
C VAL A 53 1.40 -4.15 -15.52
N VAL A 54 1.31 -5.22 -14.73
CA VAL A 54 0.71 -6.50 -15.14
C VAL A 54 -0.72 -6.68 -14.64
N ALA A 55 -1.10 -5.96 -13.58
CA ALA A 55 -2.46 -5.94 -13.05
C ALA A 55 -2.71 -4.68 -12.23
N THR A 56 -3.99 -4.35 -12.04
CA THR A 56 -4.43 -3.34 -11.08
C THR A 56 -5.38 -3.94 -10.04
N TYR A 57 -5.54 -3.26 -8.91
CA TYR A 57 -6.45 -3.68 -7.85
C TYR A 57 -7.19 -2.48 -7.23
N ASN A 58 -8.39 -2.73 -6.75
CA ASN A 58 -9.17 -1.79 -5.93
C ASN A 58 -9.10 -2.14 -4.43
N LEU A 59 -8.94 -3.43 -4.10
CA LEU A 59 -8.74 -3.92 -2.75
C LEU A 59 -7.43 -4.71 -2.69
N ILE A 60 -6.50 -4.27 -1.85
CA ILE A 60 -5.18 -4.90 -1.70
C ILE A 60 -5.27 -6.40 -1.35
N TYR A 61 -6.30 -6.80 -0.61
CA TYR A 61 -6.48 -8.21 -0.27
C TYR A 61 -6.62 -9.10 -1.51
N ASN A 62 -7.28 -8.64 -2.56
CA ASN A 62 -7.38 -9.38 -3.82
C ASN A 62 -6.02 -9.49 -4.53
N ALA A 63 -5.20 -8.45 -4.47
CA ALA A 63 -3.86 -8.47 -5.04
C ALA A 63 -2.94 -9.48 -4.34
N THR A 64 -3.20 -9.81 -3.07
CA THR A 64 -2.38 -10.81 -2.36
C THR A 64 -2.33 -12.15 -3.06
N PHE A 65 -3.44 -12.58 -3.66
CA PHE A 65 -3.50 -13.85 -4.40
C PHE A 65 -2.64 -13.82 -5.66
N LEU A 66 -2.62 -12.69 -6.35
CA LEU A 66 -1.75 -12.51 -7.53
C LEU A 66 -0.28 -12.56 -7.13
N VAL A 67 0.06 -11.93 -6.01
CA VAL A 67 1.44 -11.93 -5.48
C VAL A 67 1.85 -13.34 -5.04
N GLU A 68 1.02 -14.05 -4.30
CA GLU A 68 1.33 -15.43 -3.85
C GLU A 68 1.53 -16.41 -5.02
N HIS A 69 0.87 -16.16 -6.15
CA HIS A 69 1.02 -16.95 -7.37
C HIS A 69 2.12 -16.44 -8.31
N GLY A 70 2.92 -15.48 -7.86
CA GLY A 70 4.08 -14.99 -8.62
C GLY A 70 3.72 -14.17 -9.87
N ILE A 71 2.52 -13.61 -9.95
CA ILE A 71 2.09 -12.78 -11.09
C ILE A 71 2.83 -11.44 -11.09
N GLY A 72 3.12 -10.90 -9.91
CA GLY A 72 3.83 -9.64 -9.79
C GLY A 72 3.99 -9.19 -8.33
N TYR A 73 4.46 -7.97 -8.18
CA TYR A 73 4.75 -7.31 -6.91
C TYR A 73 3.75 -6.18 -6.68
N ALA A 74 3.04 -6.19 -5.54
CA ALA A 74 2.03 -5.19 -5.29
C ALA A 74 2.60 -3.99 -4.53
N LEU A 75 2.47 -2.79 -5.11
CA LEU A 75 2.77 -1.54 -4.43
C LEU A 75 1.63 -1.21 -3.47
N CYS A 76 1.90 -1.11 -2.19
CA CYS A 76 0.89 -0.81 -1.19
C CYS A 76 1.48 -0.14 0.06
N LEU A 77 0.60 0.30 0.95
CA LEU A 77 0.99 0.78 2.27
C LEU A 77 1.28 -0.38 3.23
N ASP A 78 2.19 -0.14 4.16
CA ASP A 78 2.51 -1.06 5.25
C ASP A 78 1.26 -1.38 6.10
N ARG A 79 1.23 -2.58 6.66
CA ARG A 79 0.21 -3.06 7.61
C ARG A 79 -1.22 -3.18 7.06
N LEU A 80 -1.43 -3.08 5.76
CA LEU A 80 -2.74 -3.32 5.15
C LEU A 80 -3.08 -4.80 5.01
N VAL A 81 -2.06 -5.67 4.99
CA VAL A 81 -2.21 -7.11 4.78
C VAL A 81 -1.58 -7.88 5.94
N ASN A 82 -2.32 -8.86 6.43
CA ASN A 82 -1.75 -9.84 7.35
C ASN A 82 -0.96 -10.89 6.55
N THR A 83 0.37 -10.87 6.70
CA THR A 83 1.28 -11.80 6.01
C THR A 83 1.58 -13.06 6.81
N LYS A 84 1.13 -13.15 8.07
CA LYS A 84 1.38 -14.29 8.95
C LYS A 84 0.81 -15.59 8.39
N GLY A 85 1.66 -16.62 8.27
CA GLY A 85 1.23 -17.94 7.79
C GLY A 85 0.94 -18.01 6.28
N ARG A 86 1.33 -16.97 5.53
CA ARG A 86 1.21 -16.90 4.08
C ARG A 86 2.60 -16.77 3.44
N ASN A 87 2.72 -17.16 2.18
CA ASN A 87 3.96 -16.91 1.41
C ASN A 87 4.01 -15.45 0.93
N LEU A 88 3.94 -14.52 1.90
CA LEU A 88 3.95 -13.09 1.66
C LEU A 88 4.88 -12.38 2.63
N THR A 89 5.58 -11.38 2.14
CA THR A 89 6.33 -10.43 2.96
C THR A 89 6.20 -9.02 2.41
N PHE A 90 6.44 -8.03 3.26
CA PHE A 90 6.46 -6.62 2.89
C PHE A 90 7.87 -6.06 3.06
N ARG A 91 8.31 -5.26 2.11
CA ARG A 91 9.55 -4.48 2.22
C ARG A 91 9.28 -3.02 1.88
N PRO A 92 9.75 -2.08 2.72
CA PRO A 92 9.60 -0.66 2.43
C PRO A 92 10.39 -0.26 1.18
N ILE A 93 9.96 0.83 0.55
CA ILE A 93 10.71 1.45 -0.55
C ILE A 93 11.75 2.39 0.02
N THR A 94 12.89 2.48 -0.64
CA THR A 94 13.93 3.47 -0.36
C THR A 94 14.22 4.32 -1.61
N PRO A 95 14.29 5.67 -1.52
CA PRO A 95 14.03 6.49 -0.34
C PRO A 95 12.63 6.26 0.25
N GLU A 96 12.49 6.44 1.58
CA GLU A 96 11.21 6.23 2.24
C GLU A 96 10.13 7.15 1.67
N LEU A 97 8.99 6.56 1.37
CA LEU A 97 7.81 7.27 0.93
C LEU A 97 6.69 7.08 1.96
N SER A 98 6.29 8.17 2.57
CA SER A 98 5.19 8.19 3.53
C SER A 98 3.99 8.97 2.98
N VAL A 99 2.81 8.63 3.49
CA VAL A 99 1.57 9.36 3.25
C VAL A 99 0.85 9.56 4.56
N ASP A 100 0.17 10.68 4.66
CA ASP A 100 -0.71 10.96 5.78
C ASP A 100 -2.06 10.26 5.58
N LEU A 101 -2.58 9.67 6.63
CA LEU A 101 -3.92 9.12 6.67
C LEU A 101 -4.82 10.04 7.49
N TYR A 102 -6.00 10.34 6.96
CA TYR A 102 -6.94 11.26 7.57
C TYR A 102 -8.21 10.55 8.00
N ILE A 103 -8.69 10.88 9.19
CA ILE A 103 -10.04 10.51 9.64
C ILE A 103 -10.97 11.66 9.25
N VAL A 104 -11.89 11.39 8.34
CA VAL A 104 -12.83 12.39 7.84
C VAL A 104 -14.21 12.14 8.45
N THR A 105 -14.78 13.17 9.05
CA THR A 105 -16.15 13.15 9.56
C THR A 105 -16.96 14.27 8.92
N LYS A 106 -18.25 14.00 8.70
CA LYS A 106 -19.16 15.04 8.19
C LYS A 106 -19.35 16.14 9.25
N LYS A 107 -19.19 17.38 8.85
CA LYS A 107 -19.44 18.54 9.73
C LYS A 107 -20.88 18.53 10.22
N TYR A 108 -21.06 18.80 11.50
CA TYR A 108 -22.39 18.84 12.17
C TYR A 108 -23.17 17.50 12.20
N GLN A 109 -22.54 16.39 11.89
CA GLN A 109 -23.18 15.10 12.04
C GLN A 109 -23.13 14.64 13.49
N THR A 110 -24.28 14.26 14.05
CA THR A 110 -24.35 13.58 15.35
C THR A 110 -23.95 12.12 15.13
N LEU A 111 -22.88 11.70 15.79
CA LEU A 111 -22.43 10.31 15.76
C LEU A 111 -23.32 9.45 16.68
N SER A 112 -23.57 8.21 16.31
CA SER A 112 -24.16 7.23 17.24
C SER A 112 -23.26 7.06 18.47
N PRO A 113 -23.79 6.59 19.61
CA PRO A 113 -22.97 6.37 20.81
C PRO A 113 -21.73 5.50 20.55
N ALA A 114 -21.88 4.43 19.77
CA ALA A 114 -20.78 3.53 19.40
C ALA A 114 -19.74 4.23 18.51
N ALA A 115 -20.18 4.92 17.47
CA ALA A 115 -19.28 5.67 16.59
C ALA A 115 -18.56 6.81 17.34
N GLY A 116 -19.26 7.49 18.26
CA GLY A 116 -18.68 8.52 19.12
C GLY A 116 -17.63 7.96 20.08
N ALA A 117 -17.88 6.80 20.68
CA ALA A 117 -16.92 6.12 21.55
C ALA A 117 -15.66 5.71 20.76
N PHE A 118 -15.83 5.11 19.59
CA PHE A 118 -14.72 4.72 18.70
C PHE A 118 -13.88 5.93 18.25
N TYR A 119 -14.55 7.02 17.86
CA TYR A 119 -13.86 8.25 17.44
C TYR A 119 -13.05 8.88 18.58
N ARG A 120 -13.56 8.91 19.80
CA ARG A 120 -12.80 9.37 20.98
C ARG A 120 -11.58 8.48 21.22
N TYR A 121 -11.77 7.16 21.20
CA TYR A 121 -10.68 6.22 21.37
C TYR A 121 -9.57 6.42 20.32
N LEU A 122 -9.95 6.57 19.05
CA LEU A 122 -8.97 6.85 17.99
C LEU A 122 -8.19 8.14 18.23
N LYS A 123 -8.87 9.21 18.67
CA LYS A 123 -8.20 10.48 18.99
C LYS A 123 -7.16 10.31 20.09
N GLU A 124 -7.47 9.55 21.11
CA GLU A 124 -6.56 9.32 22.24
C GLU A 124 -5.35 8.45 21.87
N GLN A 125 -5.49 7.52 20.91
CA GLN A 125 -4.46 6.57 20.55
C GLN A 125 -3.60 7.01 19.34
N VAL A 126 -4.13 7.79 18.42
CA VAL A 126 -3.51 8.06 17.12
C VAL A 126 -3.15 9.53 16.95
N ILE A 127 -3.89 10.44 17.55
CA ILE A 127 -3.68 11.88 17.43
C ILE A 127 -2.98 12.35 18.71
N CYS A 128 -1.68 12.20 18.70
CA CYS A 128 -0.81 12.88 19.68
C CYS A 128 -0.50 14.28 19.21
#